data_1aa912ea9a25beb4b9166c676dab3bf8
#
_entry.id   1aa912ea9a25beb4b9166c676dab3bf8
#
_cell.length_a   1.000
_cell.length_b   1.000
_cell.length_c   1.000
_cell.angle_alpha   90.00
_cell.angle_beta   90.00
_cell.angle_gamma   90.00
#
_symmetry.space_group_name_H-M   'P 1'
#
loop_
_entity.id
_entity.type
_entity.pdbx_description
1 polymer ?
#
loop_
_entity_poly.entity_id
_entity_poly.type
_entity_poly.pdbx_seq_one_letter_code
_entity_poly.pdbx_strand_id
1 'polypeptide(L)'
;SNIYSLSHNSVYDLCEDSFGRIWVVTFGGGINYIERQDDGSVRFINSHNNLKSYPIERCYKVRRIRQDGKGTLWVATSNGLLSFSEKFARPDDINFHLYVSTPGQQETLTCNDIYDILLTHDRQLFFATFGGGLNELTHIDNLGNARFVSYGTKDGLPTDVLFSLAEDKDGNIWMGSESGLSRMNKAKRHFDNFLKQEIGEELLFEESTAIASTDGRLLFGT
;
A
#
# COMPACT_ATOMS: atom_id res chain seq x y z
N SER A 1 -31.06 4.62 -1.85
CA SER A 1 -29.79 4.24 -1.16
C SER A 1 -29.25 5.43 -0.41
N ASN A 2 -28.73 5.20 0.80
CA ASN A 2 -28.11 6.24 1.60
C ASN A 2 -26.73 6.61 0.98
N ILE A 3 -26.56 7.85 0.53
CA ILE A 3 -25.30 8.33 -0.09
C ILE A 3 -24.12 8.36 0.89
N TYR A 4 -24.40 8.29 2.20
CA TYR A 4 -23.41 8.23 3.28
C TYR A 4 -23.12 6.79 3.75
N SER A 5 -23.56 5.78 2.98
CA SER A 5 -23.14 4.40 3.19
C SER A 5 -21.71 4.17 2.72
N LEU A 6 -21.10 3.08 3.20
CA LEU A 6 -19.83 2.58 2.68
C LEU A 6 -19.92 2.42 1.15
N SER A 7 -18.89 2.86 0.45
CA SER A 7 -18.89 2.89 -1.04
C SER A 7 -18.94 1.51 -1.70
N HIS A 8 -18.42 0.47 -1.02
CA HIS A 8 -18.42 -0.92 -1.50
C HIS A 8 -18.22 -1.89 -0.34
N ASN A 9 -18.79 -3.11 -0.45
CA ASN A 9 -18.78 -4.11 0.63
C ASN A 9 -17.45 -4.86 0.78
N SER A 10 -16.58 -4.88 -0.25
CA SER A 10 -15.28 -5.55 -0.17
C SER A 10 -14.27 -4.62 0.49
N VAL A 11 -14.23 -4.63 1.82
CA VAL A 11 -13.26 -3.89 2.64
C VAL A 11 -11.96 -4.67 2.68
N TYR A 12 -10.85 -4.00 2.36
CA TYR A 12 -9.53 -4.61 2.30
C TYR A 12 -8.62 -4.14 3.44
N ASP A 13 -8.73 -2.88 3.84
CA ASP A 13 -7.82 -2.34 4.87
C ASP A 13 -8.43 -1.14 5.61
N LEU A 14 -7.87 -0.86 6.78
CA LEU A 14 -8.23 0.26 7.66
C LEU A 14 -6.97 0.99 8.11
N CYS A 15 -7.05 2.31 8.22
CA CYS A 15 -5.95 3.12 8.73
C CYS A 15 -6.50 4.28 9.56
N GLU A 16 -5.94 4.49 10.73
CA GLU A 16 -6.17 5.69 11.54
C GLU A 16 -5.11 6.75 11.18
N ASP A 17 -5.54 7.98 10.93
CA ASP A 17 -4.63 9.10 10.72
C ASP A 17 -4.31 9.82 12.04
N SER A 18 -3.39 10.81 12.00
CA SER A 18 -2.96 11.55 13.18
C SER A 18 -4.06 12.40 13.83
N PHE A 19 -5.18 12.60 13.15
CA PHE A 19 -6.36 13.31 13.66
C PHE A 19 -7.41 12.36 14.25
N GLY A 20 -7.13 11.05 14.31
CA GLY A 20 -8.04 10.02 14.79
C GLY A 20 -9.18 9.68 13.81
N ARG A 21 -9.05 10.06 12.53
CA ARG A 21 -10.02 9.67 11.50
C ARG A 21 -9.70 8.27 11.01
N ILE A 22 -10.72 7.43 10.91
CA ILE A 22 -10.57 6.07 10.39
C ILE A 22 -10.86 6.08 8.89
N TRP A 23 -9.84 5.74 8.11
CA TRP A 23 -9.94 5.52 6.68
C TRP A 23 -10.27 4.06 6.40
N VAL A 24 -11.17 3.83 5.46
CA VAL A 24 -11.62 2.50 5.03
C VAL A 24 -11.40 2.38 3.54
N VAL A 25 -10.62 1.41 3.11
CA VAL A 25 -10.38 1.18 1.69
C VAL A 25 -11.13 -0.04 1.19
N THR A 26 -11.65 0.07 -0.03
CA THR A 26 -12.50 -0.95 -0.62
C THR A 26 -12.04 -1.34 -2.02
N PHE A 27 -12.19 -2.63 -2.34
CA PHE A 27 -11.90 -3.15 -3.66
C PHE A 27 -13.16 -3.04 -4.55
N GLY A 28 -13.40 -1.83 -5.07
CA GLY A 28 -14.54 -1.52 -5.94
C GLY A 28 -15.14 -0.13 -5.73
N GLY A 29 -14.91 0.51 -4.57
CA GLY A 29 -15.47 1.84 -4.25
C GLY A 29 -14.45 2.89 -3.80
N GLY A 30 -13.15 2.61 -3.97
CA GLY A 30 -12.10 3.53 -3.58
C GLY A 30 -11.92 3.65 -2.06
N ILE A 31 -11.69 4.87 -1.59
CA ILE A 31 -11.49 5.17 -0.18
C ILE A 31 -12.72 5.82 0.43
N ASN A 32 -12.88 5.60 1.73
CA ASN A 32 -13.86 6.24 2.59
C ASN A 32 -13.16 6.70 3.86
N TYR A 33 -13.71 7.70 4.56
CA TYR A 33 -13.40 7.88 5.96
C TYR A 33 -14.68 7.99 6.79
N ILE A 34 -14.58 7.64 8.07
CA ILE A 34 -15.70 7.62 9.00
C ILE A 34 -15.81 8.98 9.66
N GLU A 35 -16.96 9.62 9.49
CA GLU A 35 -17.37 10.83 10.21
C GLU A 35 -18.41 10.47 11.26
N ARG A 36 -18.10 10.77 12.53
CA ARG A 36 -19.03 10.57 13.65
C ARG A 36 -19.96 11.77 13.75
N GLN A 37 -21.25 11.50 13.94
CA GLN A 37 -22.28 12.53 14.15
C GLN A 37 -22.56 12.71 15.64
N ASP A 38 -23.16 13.83 16.03
CA ASP A 38 -23.49 14.16 17.42
C ASP A 38 -24.50 13.17 18.05
N ASP A 39 -25.32 12.53 17.23
CA ASP A 39 -26.30 11.51 17.66
C ASP A 39 -25.67 10.10 17.83
N GLY A 40 -24.34 9.99 17.64
CA GLY A 40 -23.59 8.73 17.71
C GLY A 40 -23.65 7.89 16.43
N SER A 41 -24.39 8.29 15.41
CA SER A 41 -24.38 7.64 14.10
C SER A 41 -23.07 7.93 13.36
N VAL A 42 -22.80 7.16 12.30
CA VAL A 42 -21.62 7.34 11.44
C VAL A 42 -22.04 7.57 10.00
N ARG A 43 -21.25 8.38 9.31
CA ARG A 43 -21.33 8.60 7.88
C ARG A 43 -20.01 8.19 7.24
N PHE A 44 -20.10 7.56 6.08
CA PHE A 44 -18.93 7.28 5.25
C PHE A 44 -18.80 8.39 4.21
N ILE A 45 -17.70 9.13 4.29
CA ILE A 45 -17.36 10.19 3.34
C ILE A 45 -16.51 9.57 2.24
N ASN A 46 -16.98 9.63 1.01
CA ASN A 46 -16.39 8.98 -0.16
C ASN A 46 -16.72 9.73 -1.46
N SER A 47 -16.32 9.18 -2.61
CA SER A 47 -16.52 9.80 -3.92
C SER A 47 -18.00 10.00 -4.32
N HIS A 48 -18.94 9.30 -3.68
CA HIS A 48 -20.39 9.49 -3.95
C HIS A 48 -20.97 10.72 -3.27
N ASN A 49 -20.30 11.27 -2.26
CA ASN A 49 -20.77 12.42 -1.51
C ASN A 49 -19.73 13.55 -1.44
N ASN A 50 -18.97 13.68 -0.37
CA ASN A 50 -18.14 14.86 -0.07
C ASN A 50 -16.64 14.65 -0.37
N LEU A 51 -16.25 13.61 -1.11
CA LEU A 51 -14.87 13.35 -1.55
C LEU A 51 -14.80 13.27 -3.08
N LYS A 52 -15.33 14.29 -3.76
CA LYS A 52 -15.43 14.36 -5.22
C LYS A 52 -14.06 14.50 -5.90
N SER A 53 -13.04 15.00 -5.19
CA SER A 53 -11.66 15.11 -5.68
C SER A 53 -10.98 13.74 -5.85
N TYR A 54 -11.52 12.66 -5.23
CA TYR A 54 -10.95 11.32 -5.37
C TYR A 54 -11.07 10.80 -6.80
N PRO A 55 -9.97 10.31 -7.43
CA PRO A 55 -9.98 9.86 -8.83
C PRO A 55 -10.60 8.46 -8.99
N ILE A 56 -11.88 8.33 -8.65
CA ILE A 56 -12.61 7.05 -8.57
C ILE A 56 -12.57 6.25 -9.87
N GLU A 57 -12.67 6.91 -11.03
CA GLU A 57 -12.68 6.26 -12.35
C GLU A 57 -11.42 5.42 -12.61
N ARG A 58 -10.30 5.80 -12.00
CA ARG A 58 -9.01 5.09 -12.12
C ARG A 58 -8.70 4.24 -10.90
N CYS A 59 -9.03 4.72 -9.70
CA CYS A 59 -8.55 4.18 -8.44
C CYS A 59 -9.67 3.57 -7.58
N TYR A 60 -10.65 2.91 -8.20
CA TYR A 60 -11.77 2.29 -7.48
C TYR A 60 -11.38 0.98 -6.76
N LYS A 61 -10.34 0.28 -7.21
CA LYS A 61 -9.82 -0.94 -6.57
C LYS A 61 -8.65 -0.60 -5.67
N VAL A 62 -8.86 -0.58 -4.36
CA VAL A 62 -7.85 -0.26 -3.36
C VAL A 62 -7.59 -1.46 -2.46
N ARG A 63 -6.31 -1.76 -2.21
CA ARG A 63 -5.88 -2.87 -1.35
C ARG A 63 -5.34 -2.43 0.00
N ARG A 64 -4.54 -1.35 0.03
CA ARG A 64 -3.87 -0.90 1.25
C ARG A 64 -3.94 0.61 1.41
N ILE A 65 -3.89 1.03 2.67
CA ILE A 65 -3.68 2.43 3.04
C ILE A 65 -2.74 2.50 4.23
N ARG A 66 -1.75 3.39 4.19
CA ARG A 66 -0.79 3.60 5.28
C ARG A 66 -0.51 5.09 5.47
N GLN A 67 -0.42 5.51 6.72
CA GLN A 67 0.04 6.83 7.11
C GLN A 67 1.54 6.77 7.41
N ASP A 68 2.33 7.70 6.84
CA ASP A 68 3.81 7.66 6.89
C ASP A 68 4.43 8.28 8.15
N GLY A 69 3.62 8.77 9.08
CA GLY A 69 4.07 9.49 10.28
C GLY A 69 4.59 10.90 10.02
N LYS A 70 4.53 11.38 8.77
CA LYS A 70 4.84 12.76 8.37
C LYS A 70 3.59 13.54 7.94
N GLY A 71 2.43 12.90 8.00
CA GLY A 71 1.15 13.48 7.66
C GLY A 71 0.71 13.20 6.22
N THR A 72 1.29 12.19 5.57
CA THR A 72 0.87 11.72 4.25
C THR A 72 0.23 10.34 4.36
N LEU A 73 -0.90 10.16 3.71
CA LEU A 73 -1.53 8.87 3.49
C LEU A 73 -1.16 8.36 2.11
N TRP A 74 -0.74 7.10 2.06
CA TRP A 74 -0.37 6.36 0.87
C TRP A 74 -1.39 5.27 0.59
N VAL A 75 -1.86 5.16 -0.65
CA VAL A 75 -2.96 4.27 -1.03
C VAL A 75 -2.55 3.41 -2.22
N ALA A 76 -2.48 2.10 -1.99
CA ALA A 76 -2.18 1.11 -3.01
C ALA A 76 -3.44 0.79 -3.83
N THR A 77 -3.39 1.03 -5.13
CA THR A 77 -4.50 0.73 -6.04
C THR A 77 -4.06 -0.23 -7.16
N SER A 78 -5.02 -0.78 -7.89
CA SER A 78 -4.72 -1.58 -9.09
C SER A 78 -4.29 -0.73 -10.30
N ASN A 79 -4.21 0.59 -10.16
CA ASN A 79 -3.91 1.49 -11.27
C ASN A 79 -2.99 2.66 -10.89
N GLY A 80 -2.06 2.38 -9.98
CA GLY A 80 -1.06 3.29 -9.47
C GLY A 80 -1.10 3.44 -7.95
N LEU A 81 -0.15 4.22 -7.45
CA LEU A 81 -0.03 4.59 -6.05
C LEU A 81 -0.56 6.01 -5.88
N LEU A 82 -1.48 6.21 -4.93
CA LEU A 82 -1.93 7.55 -4.56
C LEU A 82 -1.25 8.02 -3.27
N SER A 83 -1.04 9.33 -3.16
CA SER A 83 -0.77 9.98 -1.88
C SER A 83 -1.61 11.24 -1.71
N PHE A 84 -1.87 11.60 -0.45
CA PHE A 84 -2.52 12.85 -0.10
C PHE A 84 -2.17 13.26 1.34
N SER A 85 -2.25 14.56 1.61
CA SER A 85 -2.04 15.09 2.96
C SER A 85 -3.25 14.78 3.86
N GLU A 86 -2.99 14.33 5.09
CA GLU A 86 -4.05 14.21 6.10
C GLU A 86 -4.59 15.56 6.58
N LYS A 87 -3.91 16.68 6.23
CA LYS A 87 -4.32 18.05 6.57
C LYS A 87 -5.19 18.62 5.47
N PHE A 88 -6.49 18.72 5.73
CA PHE A 88 -7.46 19.36 4.83
C PHE A 88 -8.57 20.02 5.66
N ALA A 89 -9.17 21.08 5.13
CA ALA A 89 -10.31 21.74 5.76
C ALA A 89 -11.63 21.02 5.43
N ARG A 90 -11.80 20.62 4.19
CA ARG A 90 -12.95 19.85 3.71
C ARG A 90 -12.46 18.68 2.85
N PRO A 91 -13.16 17.55 2.82
CA PRO A 91 -12.75 16.37 2.03
C PRO A 91 -12.54 16.67 0.56
N ASP A 92 -13.40 17.50 -0.05
CA ASP A 92 -13.29 17.89 -1.44
C ASP A 92 -12.05 18.75 -1.75
N ASP A 93 -11.40 19.32 -0.72
CA ASP A 93 -10.15 20.10 -0.86
C ASP A 93 -8.89 19.21 -0.88
N ILE A 94 -9.03 17.90 -0.70
CA ILE A 94 -7.91 16.96 -0.74
C ILE A 94 -7.32 16.94 -2.14
N ASN A 95 -6.01 17.21 -2.23
CA ASN A 95 -5.24 17.07 -3.44
C ASN A 95 -4.59 15.68 -3.48
N PHE A 96 -5.01 14.87 -4.45
CA PHE A 96 -4.47 13.52 -4.67
C PHE A 96 -3.36 13.55 -5.71
N HIS A 97 -2.19 12.99 -5.34
CA HIS A 97 -1.08 12.75 -6.27
C HIS A 97 -1.12 11.29 -6.69
N LEU A 98 -1.18 11.04 -8.00
CA LEU A 98 -1.19 9.70 -8.58
C LEU A 98 0.15 9.43 -9.26
N TYR A 99 0.87 8.42 -8.75
CA TYR A 99 2.12 7.92 -9.32
C TYR A 99 1.84 6.68 -10.14
N VAL A 100 2.38 6.65 -11.34
CA VAL A 100 2.21 5.54 -12.28
C VAL A 100 3.53 5.14 -12.90
N SER A 101 3.61 3.90 -13.34
CA SER A 101 4.68 3.42 -14.20
C SER A 101 4.62 4.16 -15.54
N THR A 102 5.75 4.71 -15.95
CA THR A 102 5.87 5.42 -17.24
C THR A 102 6.95 4.72 -18.07
N PRO A 103 6.58 4.02 -19.14
CA PRO A 103 7.53 3.31 -19.99
C PRO A 103 8.66 4.24 -20.48
N GLY A 104 9.91 3.78 -20.31
CA GLY A 104 11.09 4.51 -20.73
C GLY A 104 11.55 5.63 -19.78
N GLN A 105 10.82 5.93 -18.72
CA GLN A 105 11.27 6.84 -17.66
C GLN A 105 11.90 6.08 -16.51
N GLN A 106 13.04 6.56 -16.05
CA GLN A 106 13.69 6.05 -14.83
C GLN A 106 13.07 6.69 -13.59
N GLU A 107 13.29 6.06 -12.43
CA GLU A 107 12.84 6.55 -11.13
C GLU A 107 11.31 6.69 -10.99
N THR A 108 10.53 6.02 -11.85
CA THR A 108 9.07 5.87 -11.69
C THR A 108 8.74 4.49 -11.13
N LEU A 109 7.48 4.26 -10.77
CA LEU A 109 7.00 2.92 -10.44
C LEU A 109 7.24 1.97 -11.62
N THR A 110 7.53 0.71 -11.35
CA THR A 110 7.72 -0.33 -12.38
C THR A 110 6.43 -0.99 -12.82
N CYS A 111 5.40 -0.95 -11.97
CA CYS A 111 4.07 -1.49 -12.27
C CYS A 111 2.99 -0.66 -11.56
N ASN A 112 1.79 -0.60 -12.16
CA ASN A 112 0.67 0.15 -11.61
C ASN A 112 -0.20 -0.64 -10.64
N ASP A 113 -0.11 -1.96 -10.65
CA ASP A 113 -0.91 -2.81 -9.76
C ASP A 113 -0.14 -3.02 -8.44
N ILE A 114 -0.48 -2.17 -7.45
CA ILE A 114 0.19 -2.15 -6.15
C ILE A 114 -0.57 -3.07 -5.19
N TYR A 115 0.14 -4.03 -4.61
CA TYR A 115 -0.44 -5.05 -3.73
C TYR A 115 -0.29 -4.73 -2.26
N ASP A 116 0.86 -4.21 -1.83
CA ASP A 116 1.09 -3.90 -0.42
C ASP A 116 1.95 -2.66 -0.24
N ILE A 117 1.85 -2.05 0.95
CA ILE A 117 2.64 -0.89 1.40
C ILE A 117 3.27 -1.24 2.74
N LEU A 118 4.57 -1.15 2.83
CA LEU A 118 5.32 -1.28 4.07
C LEU A 118 5.98 0.06 4.43
N LEU A 119 5.64 0.58 5.61
CA LEU A 119 6.40 1.62 6.28
C LEU A 119 7.32 0.95 7.29
N THR A 120 8.63 1.10 7.11
CA THR A 120 9.63 0.52 8.01
C THR A 120 9.80 1.34 9.29
N HIS A 121 10.45 0.76 10.30
CA HIS A 121 10.74 1.43 11.57
C HIS A 121 11.58 2.71 11.39
N ASP A 122 12.47 2.73 10.41
CA ASP A 122 13.27 3.90 10.05
C ASP A 122 12.59 4.81 9.00
N ARG A 123 11.27 4.65 8.82
CA ARG A 123 10.41 5.51 7.99
C ARG A 123 10.70 5.46 6.48
N GLN A 124 11.20 4.35 5.96
CA GLN A 124 11.26 4.09 4.53
C GLN A 124 9.95 3.44 4.05
N LEU A 125 9.55 3.76 2.84
CA LEU A 125 8.34 3.21 2.22
C LEU A 125 8.70 2.25 1.08
N PHE A 126 8.15 1.06 1.17
CA PHE A 126 8.28 0.01 0.14
C PHE A 126 6.90 -0.41 -0.35
N PHE A 127 6.83 -0.77 -1.63
CA PHE A 127 5.61 -1.14 -2.33
C PHE A 127 5.81 -2.45 -3.06
N ALA A 128 4.98 -3.45 -2.75
CA ALA A 128 4.90 -4.69 -3.50
C ALA A 128 4.03 -4.49 -4.74
N THR A 129 4.43 -5.03 -5.87
CA THR A 129 3.68 -4.90 -7.12
C THR A 129 3.46 -6.24 -7.82
N PHE A 130 2.39 -6.32 -8.60
CA PHE A 130 2.09 -7.48 -9.43
C PHE A 130 2.81 -7.39 -10.78
N GLY A 131 4.08 -7.80 -10.81
CA GLY A 131 4.88 -7.87 -12.03
C GLY A 131 5.93 -6.77 -12.20
N GLY A 132 6.16 -5.94 -11.18
CA GLY A 132 7.23 -4.92 -11.18
C GLY A 132 8.18 -5.05 -9.99
N GLY A 133 8.11 -6.14 -9.23
CA GLY A 133 8.96 -6.38 -8.06
C GLY A 133 8.67 -5.45 -6.89
N LEU A 134 9.71 -5.16 -6.12
CA LEU A 134 9.69 -4.25 -4.97
C LEU A 134 10.08 -2.85 -5.42
N ASN A 135 9.28 -1.85 -5.06
CA ASN A 135 9.58 -0.45 -5.29
C ASN A 135 9.85 0.27 -3.96
N GLU A 136 10.87 1.11 -3.90
CA GLU A 136 11.23 1.91 -2.74
C GLU A 136 11.07 3.39 -3.08
N LEU A 137 10.35 4.16 -2.25
CA LEU A 137 10.30 5.61 -2.36
C LEU A 137 11.62 6.20 -1.83
N THR A 138 12.40 6.82 -2.70
CA THR A 138 13.70 7.40 -2.34
C THR A 138 13.63 8.90 -2.13
N HIS A 139 12.73 9.58 -2.81
CA HIS A 139 12.58 11.03 -2.72
C HIS A 139 11.13 11.45 -3.03
N ILE A 140 10.68 12.50 -2.36
CA ILE A 140 9.49 13.25 -2.68
C ILE A 140 9.78 14.74 -2.46
N ASP A 141 9.48 15.57 -3.46
CA ASP A 141 9.69 17.01 -3.37
C ASP A 141 8.45 17.72 -2.78
N ASN A 142 8.56 19.03 -2.57
CA ASN A 142 7.49 19.86 -2.03
C ASN A 142 6.28 20.00 -2.97
N LEU A 143 6.43 19.64 -4.24
CA LEU A 143 5.35 19.63 -5.23
C LEU A 143 4.65 18.27 -5.31
N GLY A 144 5.14 17.28 -4.57
CA GLY A 144 4.61 15.92 -4.59
C GLY A 144 5.19 15.04 -5.70
N ASN A 145 6.27 15.44 -6.39
CA ASN A 145 6.93 14.57 -7.34
C ASN A 145 7.76 13.53 -6.59
N ALA A 146 7.51 12.25 -6.86
CA ALA A 146 8.18 11.13 -6.20
C ALA A 146 9.18 10.45 -7.13
N ARG A 147 10.27 9.91 -6.54
CA ARG A 147 11.24 9.06 -7.22
C ARG A 147 11.31 7.71 -6.54
N PHE A 148 11.40 6.66 -7.35
CA PHE A 148 11.41 5.28 -6.91
C PHE A 148 12.66 4.56 -7.41
N VAL A 149 13.17 3.65 -6.59
CA VAL A 149 14.14 2.62 -6.98
C VAL A 149 13.41 1.28 -6.93
N SER A 150 13.65 0.43 -7.91
CA SER A 150 13.01 -0.87 -8.00
C SER A 150 14.02 -2.01 -7.92
N TYR A 151 13.55 -3.12 -7.35
CA TYR A 151 14.28 -4.37 -7.21
C TYR A 151 13.42 -5.49 -7.79
N GLY A 152 13.99 -6.26 -8.70
CA GLY A 152 13.28 -7.33 -9.39
C GLY A 152 14.15 -8.55 -9.63
N THR A 153 13.76 -9.36 -10.59
CA THR A 153 14.48 -10.60 -10.97
C THR A 153 15.93 -10.35 -11.37
N LYS A 154 16.21 -9.20 -12.00
CA LYS A 154 17.59 -8.77 -12.34
C LYS A 154 18.46 -8.49 -11.11
N ASP A 155 17.85 -8.22 -9.95
CA ASP A 155 18.53 -7.89 -8.71
C ASP A 155 18.59 -9.09 -7.74
N GLY A 156 18.04 -10.25 -8.13
CA GLY A 156 18.09 -11.49 -7.37
C GLY A 156 16.79 -11.99 -6.78
N LEU A 157 15.65 -11.33 -7.05
CA LEU A 157 14.34 -11.91 -6.72
C LEU A 157 14.00 -13.09 -7.66
N PRO A 158 13.27 -14.11 -7.19
CA PRO A 158 12.87 -15.24 -8.03
C PRO A 158 11.71 -14.90 -8.97
N THR A 159 10.97 -13.83 -8.66
CA THR A 159 9.82 -13.32 -9.43
C THR A 159 9.62 -11.83 -9.20
N ASP A 160 9.00 -11.16 -10.17
CA ASP A 160 8.59 -9.76 -10.04
C ASP A 160 7.14 -9.63 -9.50
N VAL A 161 6.47 -10.75 -9.15
CA VAL A 161 5.11 -10.79 -8.58
C VAL A 161 5.20 -10.91 -7.06
N LEU A 162 4.92 -9.82 -6.36
CA LEU A 162 4.96 -9.74 -4.90
C LEU A 162 3.56 -9.44 -4.35
N PHE A 163 3.17 -10.12 -3.27
CA PHE A 163 1.83 -10.02 -2.68
C PHE A 163 1.79 -9.28 -1.35
N SER A 164 2.81 -9.45 -0.51
CA SER A 164 2.81 -8.94 0.86
C SER A 164 4.21 -8.62 1.36
N LEU A 165 4.31 -7.66 2.27
CA LEU A 165 5.57 -7.14 2.82
C LEU A 165 5.52 -7.14 4.34
N ALA A 166 6.63 -7.48 4.98
CA ALA A 166 6.85 -7.29 6.42
C ALA A 166 8.30 -6.92 6.70
N GLU A 167 8.55 -6.17 7.78
CA GLU A 167 9.89 -5.87 8.29
C GLU A 167 10.16 -6.73 9.53
N ASP A 168 11.31 -7.39 9.59
CA ASP A 168 11.73 -8.09 10.78
C ASP A 168 12.41 -7.15 11.80
N LYS A 169 12.69 -7.67 13.01
CA LYS A 169 13.34 -6.91 14.08
C LYS A 169 14.76 -6.42 13.74
N ASP A 170 15.40 -7.04 12.77
CA ASP A 170 16.74 -6.68 12.28
C ASP A 170 16.69 -5.68 11.11
N GLY A 171 15.48 -5.26 10.71
CA GLY A 171 15.22 -4.30 9.64
C GLY A 171 15.28 -4.90 8.24
N ASN A 172 15.28 -6.23 8.09
CA ASN A 172 15.19 -6.85 6.77
C ASN A 172 13.74 -6.84 6.27
N ILE A 173 13.59 -6.69 4.96
CA ILE A 173 12.28 -6.70 4.31
C ILE A 173 11.98 -8.11 3.80
N TRP A 174 10.88 -8.67 4.29
CA TRP A 174 10.38 -9.97 3.87
C TRP A 174 9.22 -9.79 2.89
N MET A 175 9.18 -10.63 1.87
CA MET A 175 8.24 -10.56 0.77
C MET A 175 7.61 -11.92 0.54
N GLY A 176 6.28 -11.99 0.58
CA GLY A 176 5.51 -13.13 0.08
C GLY A 176 5.29 -12.99 -1.42
N SER A 177 5.49 -14.05 -2.17
CA SER A 177 5.39 -14.06 -3.62
C SER A 177 4.78 -15.36 -4.17
N GLU A 178 4.49 -15.41 -5.46
CA GLU A 178 4.08 -16.64 -6.13
C GLU A 178 5.15 -17.76 -6.10
N SER A 179 6.42 -17.40 -5.91
CA SER A 179 7.55 -18.35 -5.89
C SER A 179 7.96 -18.79 -4.49
N GLY A 180 7.42 -18.18 -3.43
CA GLY A 180 7.77 -18.45 -2.05
C GLY A 180 8.04 -17.17 -1.26
N LEU A 181 8.94 -17.23 -0.28
CA LEU A 181 9.39 -16.11 0.51
C LEU A 181 10.74 -15.60 0.02
N SER A 182 10.91 -14.30 0.04
CA SER A 182 12.21 -13.65 -0.16
C SER A 182 12.50 -12.69 0.98
N ARG A 183 13.77 -12.56 1.36
CA ARG A 183 14.24 -11.61 2.35
C ARG A 183 15.27 -10.69 1.73
N MET A 184 15.04 -9.40 1.73
CA MET A 184 16.05 -8.41 1.39
C MET A 184 16.78 -7.97 2.65
N ASN A 185 18.10 -8.18 2.70
CA ASN A 185 18.95 -7.48 3.66
C ASN A 185 19.00 -6.01 3.26
N LYS A 186 18.32 -5.14 4.01
CA LYS A 186 18.13 -3.74 3.65
C LYS A 186 19.44 -2.96 3.51
N ALA A 187 20.42 -3.25 4.36
CA ALA A 187 21.72 -2.57 4.33
C ALA A 187 22.57 -2.96 3.12
N LYS A 188 22.50 -4.22 2.71
CA LYS A 188 23.33 -4.79 1.62
C LYS A 188 22.61 -4.84 0.30
N ARG A 189 21.29 -4.62 0.27
CA ARG A 189 20.42 -4.80 -0.91
C ARG A 189 20.61 -6.18 -1.58
N HIS A 190 20.84 -7.21 -0.77
CA HIS A 190 20.99 -8.61 -1.16
C HIS A 190 19.74 -9.39 -0.80
N PHE A 191 19.36 -10.34 -1.67
CA PHE A 191 18.18 -11.17 -1.49
C PHE A 191 18.58 -12.59 -1.11
N ASP A 192 17.91 -13.11 -0.06
CA ASP A 192 17.88 -14.55 0.26
C ASP A 192 16.48 -15.06 -0.13
N ASN A 193 16.41 -16.14 -0.86
CA ASN A 193 15.15 -16.69 -1.37
C ASN A 193 14.89 -18.07 -0.77
N PHE A 194 13.66 -18.27 -0.31
CA PHE A 194 13.14 -19.51 0.27
C PHE A 194 12.00 -19.99 -0.65
N LEU A 195 12.34 -20.86 -1.60
CA LEU A 195 11.41 -21.28 -2.64
C LEU A 195 10.37 -22.25 -2.08
N LYS A 196 9.20 -22.33 -2.72
CA LYS A 196 8.10 -23.25 -2.33
C LYS A 196 8.56 -24.69 -2.13
N GLN A 197 9.48 -25.18 -2.94
CA GLN A 197 10.05 -26.53 -2.85
C GLN A 197 10.80 -26.76 -1.51
N GLU A 198 11.29 -25.71 -0.88
CA GLU A 198 12.02 -25.76 0.39
C GLU A 198 11.14 -25.55 1.61
N ILE A 199 10.06 -24.74 1.48
CA ILE A 199 9.20 -24.33 2.60
C ILE A 199 7.82 -25.01 2.60
N GLY A 200 7.43 -25.67 1.49
CA GLY A 200 6.15 -26.37 1.30
C GLY A 200 5.49 -25.98 -0.02
N GLU A 201 5.30 -26.96 -0.89
CA GLU A 201 4.80 -26.74 -2.27
C GLU A 201 3.36 -26.21 -2.32
N GLU A 202 2.56 -26.47 -1.28
CA GLU A 202 1.16 -26.05 -1.21
C GLU A 202 0.95 -24.62 -0.69
N LEU A 203 2.04 -23.94 -0.25
CA LEU A 203 1.92 -22.57 0.28
C LEU A 203 1.69 -21.58 -0.87
N LEU A 204 0.51 -20.99 -0.87
CA LEU A 204 0.13 -19.90 -1.77
C LEU A 204 0.00 -18.64 -0.94
N PHE A 205 0.96 -17.72 -1.06
CA PHE A 205 0.89 -16.45 -0.35
C PHE A 205 -0.19 -15.56 -0.96
N GLU A 206 -0.98 -14.93 -0.08
CA GLU A 206 -2.09 -14.07 -0.45
C GLU A 206 -1.69 -12.58 -0.39
N GLU A 207 -2.46 -11.75 -1.11
CA GLU A 207 -2.24 -10.32 -1.14
C GLU A 207 -2.46 -9.67 0.23
N SER A 208 -1.54 -8.78 0.63
CA SER A 208 -1.65 -7.94 1.83
C SER A 208 -1.82 -8.70 3.16
N THR A 209 -1.31 -9.92 3.27
CA THR A 209 -1.52 -10.83 4.43
C THR A 209 -0.31 -10.96 5.35
N ALA A 210 0.70 -10.10 5.22
CA ALA A 210 1.87 -10.13 6.09
C ALA A 210 1.72 -9.20 7.30
N ILE A 211 2.16 -9.68 8.46
CA ILE A 211 2.24 -8.89 9.70
C ILE A 211 3.47 -9.28 10.52
N ALA A 212 4.13 -8.27 11.10
CA ALA A 212 5.12 -8.46 12.14
C ALA A 212 4.44 -8.34 13.51
N SER A 213 4.54 -9.38 14.33
CA SER A 213 3.98 -9.35 15.69
C SER A 213 4.95 -8.66 16.66
N THR A 214 4.43 -8.22 17.80
CA THR A 214 5.20 -7.52 18.84
C THR A 214 6.29 -8.37 19.47
N ASP A 215 6.20 -9.70 19.37
CA ASP A 215 7.23 -10.65 19.83
C ASP A 215 8.30 -10.97 18.75
N GLY A 216 8.24 -10.29 17.58
CA GLY A 216 9.22 -10.40 16.53
C GLY A 216 8.98 -11.54 15.52
N ARG A 217 7.82 -12.23 15.61
CA ARG A 217 7.43 -13.22 14.59
C ARG A 217 6.84 -12.52 13.38
N LEU A 218 7.15 -13.06 12.21
CA LEU A 218 6.49 -12.68 10.96
C LEU A 218 5.43 -13.74 10.63
N LEU A 219 4.24 -13.28 10.30
CA LEU A 219 3.12 -14.11 9.87
C LEU A 219 2.75 -13.72 8.45
N PHE A 220 2.66 -14.71 7.57
CA PHE A 220 2.19 -14.54 6.20
C PHE A 220 0.96 -15.42 6.01
N GLY A 221 -0.12 -14.86 5.45
CA GLY A 221 -1.30 -15.62 5.06
C GLY A 221 -1.05 -16.45 3.80
N THR A 222 -1.62 -17.64 3.79
CA THR A 222 -1.57 -18.59 2.67
C THR A 222 -2.95 -19.13 2.39
#